data_385c2d6c6db596781f35a5bd3cefa7d1
#
_entry.id   385c2d6c6db596781f35a5bd3cefa7d1
#
_cell.length_a   1.000
_cell.length_b   1.000
_cell.length_c   1.000
_cell.angle_alpha   90.00
_cell.angle_beta   90.00
_cell.angle_gamma   90.00
#
_symmetry.space_group_name_H-M   'P 1'
#
loop_
_entity.id
_entity.type
_entity.pdbx_description
1 polymer ?
#
loop_
_entity_poly.entity_id
_entity_poly.type
_entity_poly.pdbx_seq_one_letter_code
_entity_poly.pdbx_strand_id
1 'polypeptide(L)'
;IYPTIPHFHPPAAMALFLTNLASFALPPHAFRSRKARRVSGNRQTAVSHVELLSSHFSAFSFSGYGNGNWLLASTRQRLATTVTETRKINEAGLSDEQVFPYIQTLRRFPMEELSSKVVMVRFDSSILIQQEVDRHCPIITNAYETIKYIYKAGAKIILTSSWNVKHGSKVLSVEDVAEFLSSILQLKVVPAKGISELQRLKMAQVADVDILLFQNLSNYKQERANDSDFSERLASGIDIFVNDSISLAHKILASTVGVTQFCYASLAGFYFEDCLYKLKKITVCSRPTYVAVIGGDNLIDKAAAVRFLTSICDGLVFVGMMAFQIMHALGVHLPSYLVDHGASKAAVEILQFAKHRKIPVLLPRDFRCENFSNSMQLETFPAHDILDGWKPIDIGSNSLDAIASFLSRCKKILWIGAVKFKQSDQSSYGASKLAFMLDELSQRDCDVTVVGHMACQAVMRTKSSASTLDLIENASTVWEFLKGRNLPGLVALDRAHPSSIDWSTVYLILLSLWRSTLEVEMDCF
;
A
#
# COMPACT_ATOMS: atom_id res chain seq x y z
N ILE A 1 -40.91 41.89 -15.02
CA ILE A 1 -41.97 40.98 -15.50
C ILE A 1 -41.26 39.72 -15.98
N TYR A 2 -41.10 38.78 -15.10
CA TYR A 2 -40.60 37.44 -15.41
C TYR A 2 -41.79 36.49 -15.49
N PRO A 3 -41.88 35.60 -16.49
CA PRO A 3 -42.94 34.60 -16.55
C PRO A 3 -42.62 33.41 -15.62
N THR A 4 -43.60 33.02 -14.83
CA THR A 4 -43.64 31.84 -13.98
C THR A 4 -43.52 30.56 -14.79
N ILE A 5 -42.57 29.70 -14.44
CA ILE A 5 -42.40 28.34 -15.02
C ILE A 5 -43.41 27.40 -14.33
N PRO A 6 -44.17 26.60 -15.05
CA PRO A 6 -45.10 25.65 -14.45
C PRO A 6 -44.37 24.47 -13.86
N HIS A 7 -44.81 24.03 -12.67
CA HIS A 7 -44.37 22.82 -12.00
C HIS A 7 -44.74 21.57 -12.80
N PHE A 8 -43.77 20.93 -13.44
CA PHE A 8 -43.95 19.62 -14.04
C PHE A 8 -43.70 18.52 -13.01
N HIS A 9 -44.70 17.66 -12.79
CA HIS A 9 -44.52 16.39 -12.10
C HIS A 9 -43.91 15.37 -13.05
N PRO A 10 -42.86 14.64 -12.67
CA PRO A 10 -42.28 13.61 -13.54
C PRO A 10 -43.25 12.42 -13.71
N PRO A 11 -43.28 11.78 -14.89
CA PRO A 11 -44.13 10.61 -15.13
C PRO A 11 -43.73 9.42 -14.24
N ALA A 12 -44.72 8.60 -13.85
CA ALA A 12 -44.57 7.47 -12.92
C ALA A 12 -43.47 6.45 -13.30
N ALA A 13 -43.12 6.35 -14.59
CA ALA A 13 -42.02 5.50 -15.05
C ALA A 13 -40.64 5.94 -14.56
N MET A 14 -40.41 7.24 -14.30
CA MET A 14 -39.16 7.78 -13.81
C MET A 14 -39.01 7.54 -12.31
N ALA A 15 -40.11 7.53 -11.55
CA ALA A 15 -40.11 7.19 -10.11
C ALA A 15 -39.76 5.71 -9.88
N LEU A 16 -40.22 4.80 -10.77
CA LEU A 16 -39.88 3.37 -10.70
C LEU A 16 -38.41 3.08 -11.07
N PHE A 17 -37.83 3.89 -11.98
CA PHE A 17 -36.43 3.73 -12.37
C PHE A 17 -35.49 4.24 -11.29
N LEU A 18 -35.83 5.34 -10.63
CA LEU A 18 -35.03 5.88 -9.51
C LEU A 18 -35.13 5.02 -8.24
N THR A 19 -36.26 4.39 -7.96
CA THR A 19 -36.40 3.44 -6.86
C THR A 19 -35.64 2.14 -7.08
N ASN A 20 -35.52 1.67 -8.33
CA ASN A 20 -34.69 0.51 -8.65
C ASN A 20 -33.19 0.80 -8.61
N LEU A 21 -32.76 2.01 -8.96
CA LEU A 21 -31.34 2.42 -8.81
C LEU A 21 -30.94 2.61 -7.33
N ALA A 22 -31.84 3.10 -6.48
CA ALA A 22 -31.59 3.24 -5.04
C ALA A 22 -31.44 1.88 -4.32
N SER A 23 -32.08 0.81 -4.82
CA SER A 23 -31.90 -0.54 -4.28
C SER A 23 -30.58 -1.21 -4.63
N PHE A 24 -29.84 -0.70 -5.64
CA PHE A 24 -28.49 -1.15 -5.97
C PHE A 24 -27.37 -0.42 -5.22
N ALA A 25 -27.67 0.64 -4.51
CA ALA A 25 -26.70 1.50 -3.81
C ALA A 25 -26.60 1.26 -2.29
N LEU A 26 -27.24 0.24 -1.74
CA LEU A 26 -27.17 -0.07 -0.31
C LEU A 26 -26.14 -1.17 -0.03
N PRO A 27 -25.23 -0.98 0.92
CA PRO A 27 -24.26 -2.00 1.33
C PRO A 27 -24.94 -3.17 2.08
N PRO A 28 -24.39 -4.41 2.04
CA PRO A 28 -25.03 -5.62 2.55
C PRO A 28 -24.88 -5.80 4.07
N HIS A 29 -25.33 -4.84 4.90
CA HIS A 29 -25.30 -4.96 6.36
C HIS A 29 -26.61 -4.60 7.05
N ALA A 30 -27.72 -5.14 6.58
CA ALA A 30 -28.99 -5.05 7.31
C ALA A 30 -29.79 -6.35 7.24
N PHE A 31 -29.20 -7.46 7.69
CA PHE A 31 -29.99 -8.63 8.10
C PHE A 31 -29.35 -9.31 9.31
N ARG A 32 -29.88 -9.01 10.47
CA ARG A 32 -29.62 -9.73 11.71
C ARG A 32 -30.76 -10.70 12.02
N SER A 33 -30.34 -11.95 12.27
CA SER A 33 -30.97 -12.98 13.10
C SER A 33 -32.24 -13.70 12.63
N ARG A 34 -32.10 -15.00 12.36
CA ARG A 34 -32.83 -16.05 13.10
C ARG A 34 -32.11 -17.39 12.94
N LYS A 35 -31.98 -18.07 14.09
CA LYS A 35 -31.42 -19.42 14.26
C LYS A 35 -32.16 -20.44 13.40
N ALA A 36 -31.42 -21.31 12.71
CA ALA A 36 -31.92 -22.62 12.32
C ALA A 36 -30.79 -23.66 12.28
N ARG A 37 -31.12 -24.86 12.68
CA ARG A 37 -30.35 -26.05 13.05
C ARG A 37 -29.45 -26.60 11.95
N ARG A 38 -28.35 -27.23 12.41
CA ARG A 38 -27.52 -28.20 11.67
C ARG A 38 -28.33 -29.28 10.97
N VAL A 39 -28.02 -29.50 9.70
CA VAL A 39 -28.07 -30.83 9.05
C VAL A 39 -26.88 -30.93 8.13
N SER A 40 -26.20 -32.09 8.25
CA SER A 40 -25.00 -32.51 7.53
C SER A 40 -25.30 -32.88 6.08
N GLY A 41 -24.34 -32.62 5.18
CA GLY A 41 -24.27 -33.40 3.96
C GLY A 41 -23.72 -32.67 2.73
N ASN A 42 -22.55 -33.14 2.33
CA ASN A 42 -21.96 -33.19 0.99
C ASN A 42 -21.52 -31.94 0.20
N ARG A 43 -20.24 -32.07 -0.16
CA ARG A 43 -19.47 -31.34 -1.18
C ARG A 43 -20.22 -31.28 -2.51
N GLN A 44 -20.19 -30.06 -3.13
CA GLN A 44 -19.73 -29.91 -4.52
C GLN A 44 -19.73 -28.43 -4.93
N THR A 45 -18.57 -27.98 -5.44
CA THR A 45 -18.28 -26.98 -6.48
C THR A 45 -18.92 -25.60 -6.36
N ALA A 46 -18.07 -24.64 -5.96
CA ALA A 46 -18.26 -23.22 -6.22
C ALA A 46 -18.11 -22.96 -7.73
N VAL A 47 -19.22 -22.74 -8.42
CA VAL A 47 -19.27 -22.14 -9.74
C VAL A 47 -19.21 -20.63 -9.55
N SER A 48 -18.32 -19.98 -10.28
CA SER A 48 -18.04 -18.56 -10.16
C SER A 48 -19.27 -17.71 -10.52
N HIS A 49 -19.56 -16.70 -9.72
CA HIS A 49 -20.66 -15.72 -9.90
C HIS A 49 -20.68 -14.98 -11.25
N VAL A 50 -19.71 -15.20 -12.12
CA VAL A 50 -19.59 -14.55 -13.44
C VAL A 50 -20.45 -15.24 -14.49
N GLU A 51 -20.74 -16.53 -14.35
CA GLU A 51 -21.59 -17.24 -15.32
C GLU A 51 -23.10 -17.02 -15.10
N LEU A 52 -23.51 -16.67 -13.88
CA LEU A 52 -24.91 -16.37 -13.56
C LEU A 52 -25.42 -15.02 -14.09
N LEU A 53 -24.52 -14.05 -14.35
CA LEU A 53 -24.86 -12.77 -14.93
C LEU A 53 -25.00 -12.81 -16.47
N SER A 54 -24.41 -13.82 -17.14
CA SER A 54 -24.53 -13.97 -18.59
C SER A 54 -25.83 -14.64 -19.04
N SER A 55 -26.48 -15.43 -18.16
CA SER A 55 -27.72 -16.16 -18.49
C SER A 55 -29.00 -15.33 -18.36
N HIS A 56 -28.98 -14.22 -17.62
CA HIS A 56 -30.16 -13.35 -17.46
C HIS A 56 -30.28 -12.25 -18.52
N PHE A 57 -29.26 -12.02 -19.36
CA PHE A 57 -29.33 -11.03 -20.46
C PHE A 57 -29.76 -11.60 -21.81
N SER A 58 -30.01 -12.90 -21.90
CA SER A 58 -30.45 -13.54 -23.17
C SER A 58 -31.97 -13.60 -23.37
N ALA A 59 -32.79 -13.09 -22.44
CA ALA A 59 -34.25 -13.22 -22.48
C ALA A 59 -35.04 -11.97 -22.95
N PHE A 60 -34.36 -10.92 -23.43
CA PHE A 60 -35.04 -9.80 -24.08
C PHE A 60 -34.73 -9.78 -25.59
N SER A 61 -35.47 -10.58 -26.33
CA SER A 61 -35.56 -10.45 -27.78
C SER A 61 -36.65 -9.39 -28.12
N PHE A 62 -36.22 -8.18 -28.47
CA PHE A 62 -37.10 -7.24 -29.17
C PHE A 62 -37.03 -7.54 -30.66
N SER A 63 -38.13 -8.03 -31.20
CA SER A 63 -38.38 -8.09 -32.64
C SER A 63 -38.93 -6.75 -33.10
N GLY A 64 -38.18 -6.04 -33.92
CA GLY A 64 -38.70 -4.85 -34.61
C GLY A 64 -37.63 -3.85 -35.04
N TYR A 65 -37.25 -3.95 -36.31
CA TYR A 65 -36.61 -2.92 -37.17
C TYR A 65 -35.39 -2.10 -36.74
N GLY A 66 -34.30 -2.39 -37.41
CA GLY A 66 -33.31 -1.51 -38.06
C GLY A 66 -32.64 -0.41 -37.24
N ASN A 67 -31.29 -0.53 -37.08
CA ASN A 67 -30.28 0.47 -36.69
C ASN A 67 -29.83 0.63 -35.24
N GLY A 68 -30.43 -0.06 -34.27
CA GLY A 68 -29.90 -0.02 -32.85
C GLY A 68 -28.68 -0.93 -32.59
N ASN A 69 -28.39 -1.87 -33.49
CA ASN A 69 -27.36 -2.90 -33.25
C ASN A 69 -25.90 -2.41 -33.33
N TRP A 70 -25.63 -1.28 -33.96
CA TRP A 70 -24.27 -0.76 -34.12
C TRP A 70 -23.72 -0.14 -32.85
N LEU A 71 -24.53 0.55 -32.06
CA LEU A 71 -24.09 1.17 -30.80
C LEU A 71 -23.87 0.12 -29.72
N LEU A 72 -24.73 -0.89 -29.60
CA LEU A 72 -24.53 -1.98 -28.63
C LEU A 72 -23.39 -2.92 -29.02
N ALA A 73 -23.16 -3.15 -30.31
CA ALA A 73 -22.02 -3.91 -30.81
C ALA A 73 -20.70 -3.15 -30.56
N SER A 74 -20.65 -1.84 -30.79
CA SER A 74 -19.49 -1.01 -30.56
C SER A 74 -19.15 -0.89 -29.07
N THR A 75 -20.15 -0.81 -28.19
CA THR A 75 -19.96 -0.78 -26.72
C THR A 75 -19.52 -2.13 -26.18
N ARG A 76 -20.09 -3.25 -26.67
CA ARG A 76 -19.63 -4.61 -26.37
C ARG A 76 -18.22 -4.86 -26.88
N GLN A 77 -17.91 -4.39 -28.08
CA GLN A 77 -16.56 -4.51 -28.67
C GLN A 77 -15.55 -3.67 -27.91
N ARG A 78 -15.88 -2.45 -27.47
CA ARG A 78 -15.04 -1.62 -26.60
C ARG A 78 -14.86 -2.22 -25.22
N LEU A 79 -15.90 -2.74 -24.56
CA LEU A 79 -15.79 -3.44 -23.27
C LEU A 79 -14.99 -4.75 -23.40
N ALA A 80 -15.21 -5.54 -24.45
CA ALA A 80 -14.43 -6.74 -24.73
C ALA A 80 -12.96 -6.40 -25.05
N THR A 81 -12.70 -5.33 -25.79
CA THR A 81 -11.36 -4.84 -26.11
C THR A 81 -10.67 -4.34 -24.84
N THR A 82 -11.37 -3.59 -23.99
CA THR A 82 -10.82 -3.11 -22.71
C THR A 82 -10.50 -4.28 -21.75
N VAL A 83 -11.37 -5.28 -21.66
CA VAL A 83 -11.13 -6.49 -20.83
C VAL A 83 -10.01 -7.36 -21.43
N THR A 84 -9.88 -7.43 -22.76
CA THR A 84 -8.82 -8.19 -23.44
C THR A 84 -7.49 -7.44 -23.38
N GLU A 85 -7.51 -6.10 -23.45
CA GLU A 85 -6.33 -5.25 -23.23
C GLU A 85 -5.87 -5.32 -21.78
N THR A 86 -6.78 -5.29 -20.80
CA THR A 86 -6.43 -5.48 -19.39
C THR A 86 -5.83 -6.88 -19.11
N ARG A 87 -6.29 -7.93 -19.81
CA ARG A 87 -5.70 -9.27 -19.75
C ARG A 87 -4.34 -9.36 -20.45
N LYS A 88 -4.16 -8.72 -21.60
CA LYS A 88 -2.88 -8.65 -22.32
C LYS A 88 -1.84 -7.79 -21.59
N ILE A 89 -2.28 -6.75 -20.87
CA ILE A 89 -1.43 -5.88 -20.05
C ILE A 89 -0.86 -6.65 -18.83
N ASN A 90 -1.59 -7.65 -18.31
CA ASN A 90 -1.09 -8.53 -17.24
C ASN A 90 -0.06 -9.57 -17.72
N GLU A 91 0.07 -9.79 -19.03
CA GLU A 91 1.06 -10.71 -19.63
C GLU A 91 2.28 -9.99 -20.25
N ALA A 92 2.14 -8.71 -20.61
CA ALA A 92 3.21 -7.85 -21.11
C ALA A 92 3.44 -6.73 -20.10
N GLY A 93 4.57 -6.74 -19.40
CA GLY A 93 4.91 -5.78 -18.34
C GLY A 93 4.34 -4.37 -18.56
N LEU A 94 3.60 -3.90 -17.56
CA LEU A 94 2.90 -2.61 -17.53
C LEU A 94 3.80 -1.45 -17.93
N SER A 95 3.39 -0.64 -18.90
CA SER A 95 4.04 0.63 -19.23
C SER A 95 3.86 1.62 -18.07
N ASP A 96 4.86 2.45 -17.81
CA ASP A 96 5.02 3.33 -16.64
C ASP A 96 3.82 4.26 -16.34
N GLU A 97 2.98 4.56 -17.32
CA GLU A 97 1.84 5.47 -17.17
C GLU A 97 0.54 4.82 -16.65
N GLN A 98 0.46 3.48 -16.58
CA GLN A 98 -0.81 2.77 -16.39
C GLN A 98 -1.08 2.24 -14.97
N VAL A 99 -0.14 2.27 -14.03
CA VAL A 99 -0.35 1.62 -12.72
C VAL A 99 -1.21 2.46 -11.78
N PHE A 100 -1.17 3.80 -11.84
CA PHE A 100 -1.99 4.69 -11.01
C PHE A 100 -2.33 6.01 -11.73
N PRO A 101 -3.11 6.00 -12.84
CA PRO A 101 -3.32 7.19 -13.67
C PRO A 101 -4.21 8.26 -13.04
N TYR A 102 -5.00 7.90 -12.01
CA TYR A 102 -6.06 8.76 -11.48
C TYR A 102 -5.76 9.39 -10.12
N ILE A 103 -4.64 9.04 -9.48
CA ILE A 103 -4.31 9.56 -8.16
C ILE A 103 -3.92 11.03 -8.25
N GLN A 104 -4.64 11.87 -7.51
CA GLN A 104 -4.27 13.25 -7.28
C GLN A 104 -3.12 13.33 -6.31
N THR A 105 -2.08 14.09 -6.67
CA THR A 105 -0.96 14.35 -5.78
C THR A 105 -0.91 15.82 -5.41
N LEU A 106 -0.35 16.12 -4.26
CA LEU A 106 -0.20 17.50 -3.79
C LEU A 106 0.64 18.34 -4.75
N ARG A 107 1.61 17.74 -5.48
CA ARG A 107 2.42 18.43 -6.50
C ARG A 107 1.62 18.91 -7.70
N ARG A 108 0.54 18.21 -8.05
CA ARG A 108 -0.31 18.51 -9.21
C ARG A 108 -1.56 19.31 -8.84
N PHE A 109 -1.81 19.47 -7.54
CA PHE A 109 -2.96 20.22 -7.05
C PHE A 109 -2.63 21.71 -7.02
N PRO A 110 -3.51 22.61 -7.54
CA PRO A 110 -3.26 24.04 -7.55
C PRO A 110 -3.06 24.58 -6.13
N MET A 111 -1.96 25.31 -5.90
CA MET A 111 -1.62 25.83 -4.58
C MET A 111 -2.66 26.86 -4.09
N GLU A 112 -3.26 27.58 -5.00
CA GLU A 112 -4.29 28.58 -4.75
C GLU A 112 -5.55 27.96 -4.13
N GLU A 113 -5.88 26.73 -4.50
CA GLU A 113 -7.04 26.01 -3.96
C GLU A 113 -6.83 25.52 -2.51
N LEU A 114 -5.60 25.56 -2.00
CA LEU A 114 -5.29 25.27 -0.59
C LEU A 114 -5.53 26.51 0.30
N SER A 115 -5.51 27.70 -0.27
CA SER A 115 -5.60 28.96 0.50
C SER A 115 -6.91 29.03 1.28
N SER A 116 -6.81 29.36 2.55
CA SER A 116 -7.92 29.47 3.50
C SER A 116 -8.70 28.18 3.74
N LYS A 117 -8.23 27.02 3.22
CA LYS A 117 -8.83 25.72 3.43
C LYS A 117 -8.35 25.08 4.73
N VAL A 118 -9.18 24.16 5.26
CA VAL A 118 -8.79 23.30 6.36
C VAL A 118 -8.32 21.97 5.77
N VAL A 119 -7.03 21.70 5.91
CA VAL A 119 -6.38 20.51 5.34
C VAL A 119 -6.02 19.52 6.44
N MET A 120 -6.56 18.31 6.36
CA MET A 120 -6.14 17.21 7.23
C MET A 120 -4.98 16.46 6.57
N VAL A 121 -3.86 16.36 7.28
CA VAL A 121 -2.67 15.60 6.84
C VAL A 121 -2.51 14.34 7.71
N ARG A 122 -2.60 13.18 7.09
CA ARG A 122 -2.27 11.90 7.73
C ARG A 122 -0.78 11.64 7.54
N PHE A 123 0.03 12.02 8.53
CA PHE A 123 1.48 11.83 8.48
C PHE A 123 1.89 10.41 8.89
N ASP A 124 3.03 9.95 8.40
CA ASP A 124 3.58 8.64 8.74
C ASP A 124 4.27 8.67 10.11
N SER A 125 3.84 7.78 11.02
CA SER A 125 4.39 7.73 12.37
C SER A 125 5.83 7.21 12.45
N SER A 126 6.41 6.72 11.36
CA SER A 126 7.84 6.37 11.30
C SER A 126 8.75 7.56 11.59
N ILE A 127 8.29 8.78 11.33
CA ILE A 127 8.99 10.03 11.70
C ILE A 127 9.27 10.12 13.21
N LEU A 128 8.42 9.51 14.06
CA LEU A 128 8.54 9.53 15.51
C LEU A 128 9.55 8.50 16.07
N ILE A 129 9.99 7.54 15.26
CA ILE A 129 10.90 6.45 15.69
C ILE A 129 12.34 6.91 15.69
N GLN A 130 12.66 7.97 14.99
CA GLN A 130 14.01 8.50 14.82
C GLN A 130 14.44 9.24 16.09
N GLN A 131 15.19 8.57 16.98
CA GLN A 131 15.67 9.11 18.27
C GLN A 131 16.73 10.22 18.10
N GLU A 132 17.48 10.20 17.00
CA GLU A 132 18.38 11.28 16.60
C GLU A 132 17.79 11.92 15.36
N VAL A 133 17.44 13.19 15.47
CA VAL A 133 16.86 13.98 14.37
C VAL A 133 17.94 14.21 13.30
N ASP A 134 18.20 13.18 12.51
CA ASP A 134 18.90 13.40 11.25
C ASP A 134 17.91 14.09 10.30
N ARG A 135 18.02 15.42 10.24
CA ARG A 135 17.20 16.27 9.35
C ARG A 135 17.38 15.95 7.87
N HIS A 136 18.38 15.13 7.54
CA HIS A 136 18.63 14.63 6.18
C HIS A 136 17.94 13.29 5.89
N CYS A 137 17.22 12.71 6.86
CA CYS A 137 16.44 11.50 6.61
C CYS A 137 15.30 11.82 5.62
N PRO A 138 15.18 11.11 4.47
CA PRO A 138 14.18 11.41 3.46
C PRO A 138 12.74 11.41 3.97
N ILE A 139 12.43 10.58 4.97
CA ILE A 139 11.09 10.49 5.58
C ILE A 139 10.75 11.80 6.30
N ILE A 140 11.69 12.31 7.11
CA ILE A 140 11.52 13.56 7.84
C ILE A 140 11.45 14.72 6.85
N THR A 141 12.37 14.76 5.88
CA THR A 141 12.42 15.81 4.87
C THR A 141 11.13 15.89 4.06
N ASN A 142 10.62 14.78 3.53
CA ASN A 142 9.42 14.78 2.70
C ASN A 142 8.15 15.09 3.53
N ALA A 143 8.01 14.56 4.74
CA ALA A 143 6.87 14.90 5.62
C ALA A 143 6.90 16.38 6.03
N TYR A 144 8.08 16.92 6.32
CA TYR A 144 8.28 18.33 6.58
C TYR A 144 7.91 19.18 5.36
N GLU A 145 8.35 18.83 4.16
CA GLU A 145 8.02 19.54 2.93
C GLU A 145 6.51 19.51 2.64
N THR A 146 5.82 18.38 2.84
CA THR A 146 4.36 18.29 2.72
C THR A 146 3.66 19.32 3.62
N ILE A 147 4.00 19.32 4.92
CA ILE A 147 3.36 20.22 5.88
C ILE A 147 3.70 21.68 5.58
N LYS A 148 4.98 21.99 5.30
CA LYS A 148 5.40 23.36 4.95
C LYS A 148 4.79 23.88 3.65
N TYR A 149 4.63 23.03 2.65
CA TYR A 149 3.98 23.42 1.40
C TYR A 149 2.54 23.86 1.64
N ILE A 150 1.78 23.07 2.42
CA ILE A 150 0.38 23.36 2.77
C ILE A 150 0.30 24.62 3.63
N TYR A 151 1.23 24.78 4.60
CA TYR A 151 1.31 25.98 5.45
C TYR A 151 1.58 27.24 4.65
N LYS A 152 2.56 27.21 3.72
CA LYS A 152 2.88 28.33 2.84
C LYS A 152 1.75 28.72 1.90
N ALA A 153 0.85 27.78 1.57
CA ALA A 153 -0.35 28.05 0.80
C ALA A 153 -1.44 28.80 1.59
N GLY A 154 -1.23 29.04 2.89
CA GLY A 154 -2.20 29.71 3.76
C GLY A 154 -3.36 28.82 4.22
N ALA A 155 -3.17 27.52 4.27
CA ALA A 155 -4.13 26.56 4.79
C ALA A 155 -4.00 26.40 6.31
N LYS A 156 -5.12 26.10 6.99
CA LYS A 156 -5.12 25.59 8.37
C LYS A 156 -4.87 24.09 8.34
N ILE A 157 -3.93 23.60 9.16
CA ILE A 157 -3.49 22.21 9.09
C ILE A 157 -3.95 21.43 10.32
N ILE A 158 -4.50 20.24 10.08
CA ILE A 158 -4.81 19.27 11.13
C ILE A 158 -3.97 18.02 10.88
N LEU A 159 -2.99 17.80 11.73
CA LEU A 159 -2.14 16.62 11.70
C LEU A 159 -2.84 15.46 12.41
N THR A 160 -2.87 14.30 11.77
CA THR A 160 -3.40 13.06 12.34
C THR A 160 -2.41 11.93 12.14
N SER A 161 -2.27 11.05 13.13
CA SER A 161 -1.52 9.81 13.01
C SER A 161 -1.90 8.78 14.07
N SER A 162 -1.41 7.57 13.91
CA SER A 162 -1.45 6.53 14.93
C SER A 162 -0.02 6.09 15.25
N TRP A 163 0.33 6.07 16.52
CA TRP A 163 1.68 5.71 16.95
C TRP A 163 1.67 4.77 18.16
N ASN A 164 2.72 3.97 18.27
CA ASN A 164 3.00 3.11 19.43
C ASN A 164 4.47 3.23 19.84
N VAL A 165 5.06 4.40 19.57
CA VAL A 165 6.44 4.71 19.95
C VAL A 165 6.48 4.98 21.45
N LYS A 166 7.45 4.39 22.13
CA LYS A 166 7.60 4.50 23.58
C LYS A 166 8.86 5.29 23.93
N HIS A 167 8.74 6.12 24.96
CA HIS A 167 9.87 6.66 25.69
C HIS A 167 9.92 5.97 27.07
N GLY A 168 10.93 5.12 27.27
CA GLY A 168 10.95 4.21 28.43
C GLY A 168 9.78 3.20 28.35
N SER A 169 8.95 3.14 29.39
CA SER A 169 7.79 2.23 29.47
C SER A 169 6.48 2.83 28.94
N LYS A 170 6.42 4.14 28.64
CA LYS A 170 5.19 4.84 28.25
C LYS A 170 5.17 5.16 26.75
N VAL A 171 3.99 5.02 26.14
CA VAL A 171 3.75 5.51 24.79
C VAL A 171 3.77 7.04 24.80
N LEU A 172 4.37 7.66 23.78
CA LEU A 172 4.41 9.12 23.64
C LEU A 172 3.00 9.72 23.74
N SER A 173 2.86 10.76 24.56
CA SER A 173 1.62 11.53 24.65
C SER A 173 1.42 12.42 23.41
N VAL A 174 0.25 12.99 23.24
CA VAL A 174 0.01 13.94 22.16
C VAL A 174 0.80 15.22 22.36
N GLU A 175 1.06 15.60 23.59
CA GLU A 175 1.89 16.75 23.97
C GLU A 175 3.35 16.53 23.54
N ASP A 176 3.93 15.35 23.87
CA ASP A 176 5.30 15.01 23.49
C ASP A 176 5.49 15.04 21.96
N VAL A 177 4.50 14.50 21.23
CA VAL A 177 4.53 14.50 19.77
C VAL A 177 4.33 15.91 19.19
N ALA A 178 3.48 16.73 19.81
CA ALA A 178 3.30 18.14 19.38
C ALA A 178 4.57 18.96 19.59
N GLU A 179 5.27 18.77 20.71
CA GLU A 179 6.55 19.43 20.99
C GLU A 179 7.62 18.99 19.99
N PHE A 180 7.74 17.68 19.75
CA PHE A 180 8.66 17.13 18.75
C PHE A 180 8.40 17.70 17.34
N LEU A 181 7.15 17.70 16.88
CA LEU A 181 6.78 18.25 15.58
C LEU A 181 7.01 19.76 15.51
N SER A 182 6.73 20.49 16.60
CA SER A 182 7.01 21.94 16.67
C SER A 182 8.50 22.23 16.49
N SER A 183 9.36 21.40 17.09
CA SER A 183 10.82 21.56 16.98
C SER A 183 11.35 21.29 15.56
N ILE A 184 10.75 20.32 14.85
CA ILE A 184 11.13 20.01 13.46
C ILE A 184 10.61 21.07 12.49
N LEU A 185 9.32 21.39 12.61
CA LEU A 185 8.64 22.30 11.68
C LEU A 185 9.04 23.76 11.89
N GLN A 186 9.56 24.11 13.07
CA GLN A 186 9.76 25.50 13.52
C GLN A 186 8.46 26.31 13.49
N LEU A 187 7.34 25.65 13.78
CA LEU A 187 5.99 26.17 13.82
C LEU A 187 5.28 25.68 15.08
N LYS A 188 4.33 26.45 15.59
CA LYS A 188 3.57 26.06 16.79
C LYS A 188 2.54 24.99 16.44
N VAL A 189 2.72 23.77 16.98
CA VAL A 189 1.77 22.67 16.88
C VAL A 189 1.01 22.54 18.20
N VAL A 190 -0.32 22.65 18.15
CA VAL A 190 -1.19 22.61 19.34
C VAL A 190 -1.90 21.26 19.40
N PRO A 191 -1.78 20.52 20.53
CA PRO A 191 -2.44 19.23 20.68
C PRO A 191 -3.95 19.39 20.95
N ALA A 192 -4.76 18.50 20.34
CA ALA A 192 -6.18 18.35 20.57
C ALA A 192 -6.48 16.94 21.10
N LYS A 193 -7.03 16.84 22.35
CA LYS A 193 -7.19 15.58 23.09
C LYS A 193 -8.43 14.77 22.71
N GLY A 194 -9.24 15.22 21.76
CA GLY A 194 -10.43 14.52 21.31
C GLY A 194 -11.17 15.24 20.22
N ILE A 195 -12.17 14.56 19.62
CA ILE A 195 -12.96 15.12 18.51
C ILE A 195 -13.67 16.41 18.93
N SER A 196 -14.28 16.45 20.12
CA SER A 196 -14.97 17.64 20.60
C SER A 196 -14.02 18.83 20.79
N GLU A 197 -12.81 18.59 21.29
CA GLU A 197 -11.80 19.64 21.43
C GLU A 197 -11.27 20.07 20.07
N LEU A 198 -11.02 19.14 19.16
CA LEU A 198 -10.65 19.43 17.78
C LEU A 198 -11.67 20.31 17.08
N GLN A 199 -12.97 19.99 17.20
CA GLN A 199 -14.04 20.79 16.63
C GLN A 199 -14.11 22.17 17.26
N ARG A 200 -13.98 22.27 18.59
CA ARG A 200 -13.94 23.55 19.30
C ARG A 200 -12.79 24.42 18.85
N LEU A 201 -11.58 23.86 18.71
CA LEU A 201 -10.38 24.59 18.26
C LEU A 201 -10.49 25.01 16.79
N LYS A 202 -11.13 24.22 15.93
CA LYS A 202 -11.44 24.63 14.54
C LYS A 202 -12.36 25.85 14.50
N MET A 203 -13.41 25.86 15.34
CA MET A 203 -14.42 26.91 15.36
C MET A 203 -13.92 28.19 16.03
N ALA A 204 -13.01 28.07 16.99
CA ALA A 204 -12.58 29.19 17.84
C ALA A 204 -11.82 30.29 17.10
N GLN A 205 -11.51 30.15 15.78
CA GLN A 205 -10.71 31.10 15.01
C GLN A 205 -9.56 31.66 15.85
N VAL A 206 -8.86 30.77 16.60
CA VAL A 206 -7.71 31.20 17.42
C VAL A 206 -6.68 31.75 16.43
N ALA A 207 -6.53 33.05 16.40
CA ALA A 207 -5.77 33.80 15.41
C ALA A 207 -4.28 33.39 15.29
N ASP A 208 -3.79 32.62 16.28
CA ASP A 208 -2.38 32.23 16.40
C ASP A 208 -2.13 30.72 16.27
N VAL A 209 -3.11 29.91 15.80
CA VAL A 209 -2.94 28.45 15.69
C VAL A 209 -3.16 27.98 14.26
N ASP A 210 -2.06 27.78 13.55
CA ASP A 210 -2.07 27.31 12.16
C ASP A 210 -2.07 25.77 12.06
N ILE A 211 -1.51 25.08 13.07
CA ILE A 211 -1.34 23.62 13.07
C ILE A 211 -1.93 23.01 14.35
N LEU A 212 -2.90 22.12 14.18
CA LEU A 212 -3.45 21.28 15.24
C LEU A 212 -2.95 19.85 15.09
N LEU A 213 -2.59 19.20 16.20
CA LEU A 213 -2.30 17.76 16.22
C LEU A 213 -3.44 17.03 16.94
N PHE A 214 -4.13 16.15 16.23
CA PHE A 214 -5.12 15.28 16.83
C PHE A 214 -4.46 14.18 17.66
N GLN A 215 -5.09 13.79 18.76
CA GLN A 215 -4.57 12.73 19.62
C GLN A 215 -4.36 11.41 18.87
N ASN A 216 -3.56 10.54 19.46
CA ASN A 216 -3.18 9.25 18.91
C ASN A 216 -4.41 8.41 18.48
N LEU A 217 -4.57 8.18 17.19
CA LEU A 217 -5.67 7.40 16.62
C LEU A 217 -5.66 5.92 17.05
N SER A 218 -4.54 5.39 17.56
CA SER A 218 -4.47 4.03 18.12
C SER A 218 -5.41 3.84 19.32
N ASN A 219 -5.81 4.92 19.99
CA ASN A 219 -6.70 4.90 21.13
C ASN A 219 -8.17 4.64 20.75
N TYR A 220 -8.51 4.72 19.44
CA TYR A 220 -9.87 4.55 18.95
C TYR A 220 -10.05 3.18 18.29
N LYS A 221 -11.01 2.39 18.78
CA LYS A 221 -11.40 1.13 18.13
C LYS A 221 -12.04 1.39 16.76
N GLN A 222 -12.76 2.51 16.64
CA GLN A 222 -13.43 2.98 15.43
C GLN A 222 -12.46 3.25 14.28
N GLU A 223 -11.25 3.70 14.59
CA GLU A 223 -10.16 3.88 13.59
C GLU A 223 -9.89 2.56 12.84
N ARG A 224 -9.70 1.47 13.60
CA ARG A 224 -9.41 0.14 13.01
C ARG A 224 -10.62 -0.53 12.38
N ALA A 225 -11.82 -0.15 12.81
CA ALA A 225 -13.07 -0.66 12.24
C ALA A 225 -13.48 0.07 10.96
N ASN A 226 -12.77 1.15 10.58
CA ASN A 226 -13.19 2.07 9.52
C ASN A 226 -14.64 2.53 9.70
N ASP A 227 -14.98 2.90 10.94
CA ASP A 227 -16.32 3.29 11.32
C ASP A 227 -16.76 4.58 10.62
N SER A 228 -17.93 4.56 9.98
CA SER A 228 -18.42 5.67 9.16
C SER A 228 -18.72 6.91 9.98
N ASP A 229 -19.39 6.76 11.13
CA ASP A 229 -19.76 7.90 11.98
C ASP A 229 -18.51 8.55 12.59
N PHE A 230 -17.50 7.74 12.91
CA PHE A 230 -16.20 8.24 13.37
C PHE A 230 -15.46 8.98 12.24
N SER A 231 -15.47 8.44 11.03
CA SER A 231 -14.85 9.05 9.85
C SER A 231 -15.50 10.39 9.52
N GLU A 232 -16.83 10.47 9.52
CA GLU A 232 -17.57 11.70 9.29
C GLU A 232 -17.26 12.77 10.35
N ARG A 233 -17.26 12.39 11.63
CA ARG A 233 -16.90 13.32 12.71
C ARG A 233 -15.44 13.78 12.63
N LEU A 234 -14.53 12.90 12.25
CA LEU A 234 -13.11 13.23 12.06
C LEU A 234 -12.92 14.19 10.88
N ALA A 235 -13.65 13.97 9.78
CA ALA A 235 -13.64 14.80 8.58
C ALA A 235 -14.48 16.08 8.69
N SER A 236 -15.34 16.21 9.71
CA SER A 236 -16.22 17.37 9.88
C SER A 236 -15.43 18.69 9.87
N GLY A 237 -15.75 19.59 8.92
CA GLY A 237 -15.05 20.85 8.72
C GLY A 237 -13.63 20.73 8.14
N ILE A 238 -13.33 19.61 7.49
CA ILE A 238 -12.14 19.41 6.65
C ILE A 238 -12.55 19.59 5.20
N ASP A 239 -11.83 20.43 4.48
CA ASP A 239 -12.02 20.63 3.05
C ASP A 239 -11.23 19.59 2.25
N ILE A 240 -9.95 19.41 2.57
CA ILE A 240 -9.01 18.61 1.80
C ILE A 240 -8.31 17.61 2.72
N PHE A 241 -8.23 16.37 2.27
CA PHE A 241 -7.46 15.31 2.92
C PHE A 241 -6.15 15.06 2.16
N VAL A 242 -5.03 15.00 2.89
CA VAL A 242 -3.72 14.63 2.35
C VAL A 242 -3.22 13.38 3.06
N ASN A 243 -3.08 12.28 2.33
CA ASN A 243 -2.47 11.07 2.87
C ASN A 243 -0.97 11.08 2.60
N ASP A 244 -0.18 11.19 3.66
CA ASP A 244 1.28 11.13 3.60
C ASP A 244 1.83 9.93 4.40
N SER A 245 0.99 8.91 4.65
CA SER A 245 1.30 7.70 5.42
C SER A 245 1.21 6.44 4.55
N ILE A 246 2.26 6.16 3.79
CA ILE A 246 2.35 4.95 2.96
C ILE A 246 2.42 3.67 3.80
N SER A 247 2.99 3.73 5.01
CA SER A 247 3.16 2.58 5.90
C SER A 247 1.85 1.89 6.26
N LEU A 248 0.73 2.61 6.22
CA LEU A 248 -0.60 2.13 6.52
C LEU A 248 -1.50 1.97 5.29
N ALA A 249 -1.00 2.22 4.07
CA ALA A 249 -1.79 2.16 2.84
C ALA A 249 -2.41 0.77 2.58
N HIS A 250 -1.83 -0.29 3.15
CA HIS A 250 -2.34 -1.66 3.05
C HIS A 250 -3.50 -1.96 4.02
N LYS A 251 -3.89 -1.02 4.90
CA LYS A 251 -4.96 -1.18 5.88
C LYS A 251 -6.17 -0.32 5.53
N ILE A 252 -7.36 -0.84 5.85
CA ILE A 252 -8.61 -0.08 5.80
C ILE A 252 -8.80 0.59 7.16
N LEU A 253 -8.63 1.91 7.23
CA LEU A 253 -8.72 2.70 8.45
C LEU A 253 -9.63 3.91 8.24
N ALA A 254 -10.31 4.37 9.30
CA ALA A 254 -11.15 5.54 9.25
C ALA A 254 -10.38 6.78 8.75
N SER A 255 -9.15 6.99 9.23
CA SER A 255 -8.32 8.16 8.89
C SER A 255 -7.58 8.08 7.55
N THR A 256 -7.66 6.96 6.82
CA THR A 256 -7.00 6.79 5.51
C THR A 256 -7.98 6.46 4.39
N VAL A 257 -9.07 5.74 4.71
CA VAL A 257 -10.10 5.32 3.74
C VAL A 257 -11.43 6.01 4.03
N GLY A 258 -11.91 5.94 5.28
CA GLY A 258 -13.23 6.47 5.63
C GLY A 258 -13.36 7.97 5.40
N VAL A 259 -12.37 8.78 5.81
CA VAL A 259 -12.38 10.25 5.69
C VAL A 259 -12.45 10.75 4.25
N THR A 260 -11.94 9.97 3.27
CA THR A 260 -11.93 10.40 1.86
C THR A 260 -13.33 10.61 1.28
N GLN A 261 -14.35 9.96 1.88
CA GLN A 261 -15.74 10.08 1.46
C GLN A 261 -16.39 11.41 1.86
N PHE A 262 -15.79 12.13 2.79
CA PHE A 262 -16.34 13.35 3.39
C PHE A 262 -15.51 14.60 3.05
N CYS A 263 -14.42 14.48 2.32
CA CYS A 263 -13.57 15.59 1.92
C CYS A 263 -13.79 15.97 0.45
N TYR A 264 -13.70 17.27 0.15
CA TYR A 264 -13.82 17.78 -1.23
C TYR A 264 -12.74 17.19 -2.16
N ALA A 265 -11.51 17.07 -1.67
CA ALA A 265 -10.42 16.44 -2.39
C ALA A 265 -9.59 15.54 -1.46
N SER A 266 -9.05 14.45 -2.02
CA SER A 266 -8.16 13.53 -1.34
C SER A 266 -6.88 13.37 -2.16
N LEU A 267 -5.73 13.73 -1.57
CA LEU A 267 -4.45 13.88 -2.25
C LEU A 267 -3.39 12.96 -1.64
N ALA A 268 -2.45 12.50 -2.45
CA ALA A 268 -1.20 11.93 -1.96
C ALA A 268 -0.23 13.06 -1.59
N GLY A 269 0.35 12.99 -0.38
CA GLY A 269 1.44 13.88 0.05
C GLY A 269 2.77 13.52 -0.63
N PHE A 270 3.80 14.33 -0.42
CA PHE A 270 5.10 14.16 -1.10
C PHE A 270 5.80 12.86 -0.74
N TYR A 271 5.76 12.47 0.55
CA TYR A 271 6.35 11.21 0.99
C TYR A 271 5.61 10.00 0.42
N PHE A 272 4.27 10.07 0.39
CA PHE A 272 3.44 9.02 -0.20
C PHE A 272 3.71 8.88 -1.70
N GLU A 273 3.78 9.99 -2.44
CA GLU A 273 4.08 10.02 -3.89
C GLU A 273 5.47 9.45 -4.19
N ASP A 274 6.50 9.85 -3.43
CA ASP A 274 7.86 9.35 -3.58
C ASP A 274 7.92 7.82 -3.36
N CYS A 275 7.25 7.32 -2.31
CA CYS A 275 7.17 5.88 -2.06
C CYS A 275 6.40 5.13 -3.16
N LEU A 276 5.34 5.72 -3.72
CA LEU A 276 4.65 5.12 -4.88
C LEU A 276 5.55 4.99 -6.10
N TYR A 277 6.35 6.01 -6.37
CA TYR A 277 7.33 5.95 -7.44
C TYR A 277 8.33 4.80 -7.22
N LYS A 278 8.86 4.64 -6.00
CA LYS A 278 9.76 3.54 -5.64
C LYS A 278 9.07 2.17 -5.73
N LEU A 279 7.79 2.06 -5.32
CA LEU A 279 7.01 0.82 -5.48
C LEU A 279 6.85 0.43 -6.95
N LYS A 280 6.50 1.39 -7.82
CA LYS A 280 6.44 1.15 -9.27
C LYS A 280 7.78 0.66 -9.80
N LYS A 281 8.85 1.33 -9.39
CA LYS A 281 10.22 0.99 -9.81
C LYS A 281 10.58 -0.45 -9.49
N ILE A 282 10.13 -1.01 -8.35
CA ILE A 282 10.34 -2.42 -7.99
C ILE A 282 9.72 -3.37 -9.02
N THR A 283 8.57 -3.05 -9.59
CA THR A 283 7.82 -3.95 -10.49
C THR A 283 8.22 -3.83 -11.95
N VAL A 284 8.89 -2.75 -12.35
CA VAL A 284 9.33 -2.54 -13.73
C VAL A 284 10.66 -3.23 -13.99
N CYS A 285 10.66 -4.15 -14.95
CA CYS A 285 11.87 -4.84 -15.41
C CYS A 285 12.52 -4.06 -16.57
N SER A 286 13.01 -2.84 -16.30
CA SER A 286 13.58 -1.95 -17.32
C SER A 286 15.06 -2.23 -17.65
N ARG A 287 15.75 -2.98 -16.78
CA ARG A 287 17.17 -3.31 -16.93
C ARG A 287 17.40 -4.81 -16.82
N PRO A 288 18.16 -5.44 -17.74
CA PRO A 288 18.53 -6.83 -17.61
C PRO A 288 19.40 -7.06 -16.36
N THR A 289 19.36 -8.29 -15.82
CA THR A 289 20.03 -8.69 -14.58
C THR A 289 19.44 -8.04 -13.31
N TYR A 290 18.14 -8.22 -13.16
CA TYR A 290 17.40 -7.86 -11.94
C TYR A 290 17.44 -9.00 -10.92
N VAL A 291 18.00 -8.77 -9.74
CA VAL A 291 18.09 -9.77 -8.67
C VAL A 291 17.37 -9.29 -7.42
N ALA A 292 16.58 -10.20 -6.80
CA ALA A 292 15.96 -9.95 -5.50
C ALA A 292 16.71 -10.69 -4.38
N VAL A 293 17.17 -9.95 -3.37
CA VAL A 293 17.68 -10.46 -2.10
C VAL A 293 16.52 -10.46 -1.10
N ILE A 294 16.04 -11.66 -0.74
CA ILE A 294 14.80 -11.87 0.01
C ILE A 294 15.14 -12.41 1.39
N GLY A 295 14.84 -11.64 2.42
CA GLY A 295 15.09 -11.99 3.82
C GLY A 295 13.85 -11.94 4.70
N GLY A 296 14.08 -12.17 6.00
CA GLY A 296 13.05 -12.19 7.02
C GLY A 296 12.50 -13.59 7.30
N ASP A 297 11.29 -13.62 7.80
CA ASP A 297 10.56 -14.83 8.24
C ASP A 297 9.22 -15.00 7.52
N ASN A 298 8.44 -16.01 7.93
CA ASN A 298 7.07 -16.29 7.46
C ASN A 298 6.96 -16.33 5.93
N LEU A 299 7.57 -17.36 5.32
CA LEU A 299 7.51 -17.60 3.88
C LEU A 299 6.07 -17.83 3.39
N ILE A 300 5.19 -18.45 4.22
CA ILE A 300 3.81 -18.76 3.83
C ILE A 300 3.05 -17.49 3.47
N ASP A 301 3.09 -16.49 4.37
CA ASP A 301 2.40 -15.22 4.14
C ASP A 301 2.94 -14.48 2.93
N LYS A 302 4.22 -14.61 2.62
CA LYS A 302 4.91 -13.89 1.55
C LYS A 302 5.03 -14.68 0.23
N ALA A 303 4.54 -15.92 0.20
CA ALA A 303 4.72 -16.81 -0.95
C ALA A 303 4.21 -16.22 -2.28
N ALA A 304 3.05 -15.57 -2.27
CA ALA A 304 2.50 -14.92 -3.47
C ALA A 304 3.42 -13.79 -3.98
N ALA A 305 3.95 -12.98 -3.07
CA ALA A 305 4.90 -11.91 -3.41
C ALA A 305 6.22 -12.47 -3.94
N VAL A 306 6.75 -13.54 -3.31
CA VAL A 306 7.97 -14.20 -3.78
C VAL A 306 7.76 -14.82 -5.16
N ARG A 307 6.60 -15.43 -5.43
CA ARG A 307 6.24 -15.92 -6.77
C ARG A 307 6.19 -14.80 -7.79
N PHE A 308 5.62 -13.65 -7.43
CA PHE A 308 5.63 -12.47 -8.29
C PHE A 308 7.07 -12.01 -8.57
N LEU A 309 7.92 -11.87 -7.54
CA LEU A 309 9.35 -11.55 -7.75
C LEU A 309 10.04 -12.60 -8.62
N THR A 310 9.73 -13.89 -8.44
CA THR A 310 10.23 -14.96 -9.30
C THR A 310 9.80 -14.77 -10.76
N SER A 311 8.66 -14.10 -11.02
CA SER A 311 8.19 -13.85 -12.40
C SER A 311 8.88 -12.68 -13.10
N ILE A 312 9.46 -11.73 -12.36
CA ILE A 312 10.07 -10.51 -12.92
C ILE A 312 11.58 -10.44 -12.76
N CYS A 313 12.18 -11.19 -11.81
CA CYS A 313 13.61 -11.18 -11.56
C CYS A 313 14.34 -12.23 -12.42
N ASP A 314 15.63 -11.97 -12.65
CA ASP A 314 16.56 -12.87 -13.35
C ASP A 314 17.37 -13.75 -12.36
N GLY A 315 17.24 -13.50 -11.05
CA GLY A 315 17.86 -14.29 -10.00
C GLY A 315 17.27 -13.99 -8.63
N LEU A 316 17.34 -14.95 -7.72
CA LEU A 316 16.87 -14.83 -6.34
C LEU A 316 17.99 -15.20 -5.39
N VAL A 317 18.13 -14.43 -4.32
CA VAL A 317 19.00 -14.72 -3.17
C VAL A 317 18.13 -14.79 -1.93
N PHE A 318 18.07 -15.92 -1.25
CA PHE A 318 17.35 -16.03 0.01
C PHE A 318 18.31 -15.88 1.18
N VAL A 319 17.91 -15.06 2.15
CA VAL A 319 18.64 -14.84 3.40
C VAL A 319 17.66 -14.88 4.60
N GLY A 320 18.17 -14.81 5.82
CA GLY A 320 17.31 -14.88 7.01
C GLY A 320 16.59 -16.23 7.14
N MET A 321 15.52 -16.26 7.92
CA MET A 321 14.76 -17.49 8.19
C MET A 321 14.13 -18.10 6.94
N MET A 322 13.83 -17.32 5.91
CA MET A 322 13.30 -17.85 4.64
C MET A 322 14.29 -18.77 3.92
N ALA A 323 15.60 -18.51 4.06
CA ALA A 323 16.61 -19.38 3.43
C ALA A 323 16.51 -20.83 3.91
N PHE A 324 16.25 -21.06 5.20
CA PHE A 324 16.09 -22.41 5.74
C PHE A 324 14.88 -23.14 5.19
N GLN A 325 13.77 -22.43 4.93
CA GLN A 325 12.58 -23.05 4.35
C GLN A 325 12.85 -23.53 2.91
N ILE A 326 13.59 -22.73 2.14
CA ILE A 326 14.00 -23.10 0.77
C ILE A 326 15.04 -24.23 0.79
N MET A 327 16.00 -24.21 1.72
CA MET A 327 16.99 -25.28 1.91
C MET A 327 16.33 -26.62 2.28
N HIS A 328 15.36 -26.59 3.22
CA HIS A 328 14.61 -27.77 3.60
C HIS A 328 13.84 -28.36 2.41
N ALA A 329 13.22 -27.52 1.58
CA ALA A 329 12.53 -27.98 0.37
C ALA A 329 13.47 -28.58 -0.68
N LEU A 330 14.77 -28.25 -0.64
CA LEU A 330 15.82 -28.87 -1.46
C LEU A 330 16.40 -30.16 -0.85
N GLY A 331 15.91 -30.57 0.32
CA GLY A 331 16.36 -31.78 1.02
C GLY A 331 17.61 -31.58 1.89
N VAL A 332 18.00 -30.32 2.17
CA VAL A 332 19.12 -30.06 3.10
C VAL A 332 18.67 -30.45 4.51
N HIS A 333 19.49 -31.24 5.20
CA HIS A 333 19.24 -31.60 6.59
C HIS A 333 19.47 -30.38 7.49
N LEU A 334 18.46 -30.01 8.27
CA LEU A 334 18.46 -28.84 9.14
C LEU A 334 17.88 -29.19 10.51
N PRO A 335 18.36 -28.55 11.60
CA PRO A 335 17.71 -28.65 12.90
C PRO A 335 16.21 -28.28 12.84
N SER A 336 15.37 -29.05 13.54
CA SER A 336 13.90 -28.92 13.46
C SER A 336 13.39 -27.54 13.88
N TYR A 337 14.07 -26.85 14.79
CA TYR A 337 13.68 -25.52 15.23
C TYR A 337 13.89 -24.42 14.17
N LEU A 338 14.60 -24.70 13.07
CA LEU A 338 14.78 -23.78 11.92
C LEU A 338 13.76 -24.01 10.82
N VAL A 339 13.00 -25.10 10.88
CA VAL A 339 12.09 -25.53 9.82
C VAL A 339 10.65 -25.26 10.21
N ASP A 340 9.95 -24.50 9.36
CA ASP A 340 8.49 -24.40 9.38
C ASP A 340 7.91 -25.40 8.37
N HIS A 341 7.43 -26.54 8.85
CA HIS A 341 6.84 -27.57 7.99
C HIS A 341 5.63 -27.08 7.20
N GLY A 342 4.90 -26.08 7.71
CA GLY A 342 3.80 -25.43 6.99
C GLY A 342 4.26 -24.71 5.72
N ALA A 343 5.50 -24.23 5.71
CA ALA A 343 6.08 -23.52 4.57
C ALA A 343 6.57 -24.43 3.43
N SER A 344 6.69 -25.74 3.65
CA SER A 344 7.31 -26.68 2.71
C SER A 344 6.64 -26.66 1.33
N LYS A 345 5.31 -26.63 1.28
CA LYS A 345 4.57 -26.57 0.01
C LYS A 345 4.89 -25.30 -0.77
N ALA A 346 4.85 -24.15 -0.10
CA ALA A 346 5.14 -22.86 -0.72
C ALA A 346 6.59 -22.78 -1.23
N ALA A 347 7.54 -23.31 -0.46
CA ALA A 347 8.95 -23.37 -0.85
C ALA A 347 9.17 -24.22 -2.10
N VAL A 348 8.55 -25.42 -2.16
CA VAL A 348 8.62 -26.30 -3.34
C VAL A 348 8.01 -25.63 -4.57
N GLU A 349 6.85 -24.97 -4.45
CA GLU A 349 6.22 -24.25 -5.57
C GLU A 349 7.11 -23.11 -6.10
N ILE A 350 7.74 -22.34 -5.22
CA ILE A 350 8.68 -21.28 -5.60
C ILE A 350 9.88 -21.85 -6.36
N LEU A 351 10.47 -22.93 -5.85
CA LEU A 351 11.61 -23.59 -6.50
C LEU A 351 11.25 -24.19 -7.87
N GLN A 352 10.08 -24.82 -7.99
CA GLN A 352 9.59 -25.36 -9.25
C GLN A 352 9.39 -24.24 -10.29
N PHE A 353 8.82 -23.11 -9.87
CA PHE A 353 8.60 -21.97 -10.74
C PHE A 353 9.93 -21.31 -11.15
N ALA A 354 10.89 -21.16 -10.24
CA ALA A 354 12.23 -20.69 -10.55
C ALA A 354 12.95 -21.60 -11.54
N LYS A 355 12.85 -22.94 -11.33
CA LYS A 355 13.40 -23.95 -12.24
C LYS A 355 12.77 -23.88 -13.63
N HIS A 356 11.45 -23.75 -13.72
CA HIS A 356 10.75 -23.61 -15.01
C HIS A 356 11.23 -22.35 -15.78
N ARG A 357 11.41 -21.23 -15.07
CA ARG A 357 11.96 -20.00 -15.64
C ARG A 357 13.49 -20.02 -15.85
N LYS A 358 14.17 -21.06 -15.41
CA LYS A 358 15.64 -21.21 -15.48
C LYS A 358 16.40 -20.10 -14.78
N ILE A 359 15.83 -19.50 -13.73
CA ILE A 359 16.50 -18.48 -12.94
C ILE A 359 17.30 -19.10 -11.79
N PRO A 360 18.51 -18.61 -11.50
CA PRO A 360 19.31 -19.10 -10.40
C PRO A 360 18.71 -18.70 -9.04
N VAL A 361 18.78 -19.61 -8.09
CA VAL A 361 18.43 -19.40 -6.69
C VAL A 361 19.68 -19.60 -5.85
N LEU A 362 20.18 -18.53 -5.23
CA LEU A 362 21.33 -18.56 -4.35
C LEU A 362 20.89 -18.68 -2.89
N LEU A 363 21.53 -19.56 -2.14
CA LEU A 363 21.30 -19.81 -0.73
C LEU A 363 22.61 -19.64 0.04
N PRO A 364 22.57 -19.23 1.34
CA PRO A 364 23.74 -19.17 2.18
C PRO A 364 24.41 -20.56 2.31
N ARG A 365 25.73 -20.57 2.32
CA ARG A 365 26.55 -21.78 2.43
C ARG A 365 26.98 -22.02 3.88
N ASP A 366 27.08 -20.96 4.66
CA ASP A 366 27.51 -20.97 6.05
C ASP A 366 26.75 -19.92 6.89
N PHE A 367 26.68 -20.19 8.18
CA PHE A 367 26.02 -19.34 9.16
C PHE A 367 26.89 -19.10 10.36
N ARG A 368 26.91 -17.87 10.84
CA ARG A 368 27.46 -17.52 12.15
C ARG A 368 26.43 -17.86 13.21
N CYS A 369 26.83 -18.71 14.16
CA CYS A 369 25.94 -19.24 15.20
C CYS A 369 26.44 -18.80 16.60
N GLU A 370 25.48 -18.68 17.52
CA GLU A 370 25.76 -18.55 18.97
C GLU A 370 25.39 -19.84 19.70
N ASN A 371 26.14 -20.16 20.75
CA ASN A 371 25.84 -21.30 21.60
C ASN A 371 24.63 -20.99 22.50
N PHE A 372 23.66 -21.92 22.66
CA PHE A 372 22.50 -21.72 23.52
C PHE A 372 22.83 -21.52 25.00
N SER A 373 23.89 -22.19 25.47
CA SER A 373 24.31 -22.15 26.87
C SER A 373 25.24 -20.99 27.16
N ASN A 374 25.93 -20.45 26.13
CA ASN A 374 26.88 -19.36 26.27
C ASN A 374 26.85 -18.45 25.04
N SER A 375 26.06 -17.39 25.11
CA SER A 375 25.87 -16.44 23.99
C SER A 375 27.16 -15.66 23.62
N MET A 376 28.21 -15.72 24.42
CA MET A 376 29.53 -15.15 24.09
C MET A 376 30.35 -16.06 23.16
N GLN A 377 29.97 -17.35 23.05
CA GLN A 377 30.66 -18.29 22.17
C GLN A 377 30.01 -18.21 20.78
N LEU A 378 30.80 -17.83 19.79
CA LEU A 378 30.36 -17.66 18.40
C LEU A 378 31.21 -18.51 17.49
N GLU A 379 30.59 -19.32 16.63
CA GLU A 379 31.25 -20.14 15.64
C GLU A 379 30.52 -20.06 14.29
N THR A 380 31.21 -20.45 13.23
CA THR A 380 30.63 -20.49 11.88
C THR A 380 30.51 -21.94 11.42
N PHE A 381 29.29 -22.33 11.06
CA PHE A 381 28.95 -23.68 10.61
C PHE A 381 28.49 -23.67 9.15
N PRO A 382 28.82 -24.71 8.38
CA PRO A 382 28.17 -24.98 7.10
C PRO A 382 26.65 -25.13 7.29
N ALA A 383 25.87 -24.76 6.28
CA ALA A 383 24.41 -24.80 6.35
C ALA A 383 23.84 -26.20 6.66
N HIS A 384 24.53 -27.26 6.23
CA HIS A 384 24.11 -28.65 6.42
C HIS A 384 24.68 -29.30 7.69
N ASP A 385 25.46 -28.58 8.47
CA ASP A 385 26.19 -29.13 9.63
C ASP A 385 26.11 -28.20 10.85
N ILE A 386 24.96 -27.57 11.05
CA ILE A 386 24.71 -26.75 12.24
C ILE A 386 24.49 -27.71 13.42
N LEU A 387 25.41 -27.68 14.39
CA LEU A 387 25.39 -28.59 15.53
C LEU A 387 24.24 -28.30 16.50
N ASP A 388 23.78 -29.35 17.20
CA ASP A 388 22.86 -29.20 18.31
C ASP A 388 23.46 -28.30 19.41
N GLY A 389 22.62 -27.46 20.01
CA GLY A 389 23.04 -26.47 20.99
C GLY A 389 23.55 -25.15 20.42
N TRP A 390 23.59 -25.01 19.11
CA TRP A 390 23.94 -23.77 18.39
C TRP A 390 22.74 -23.22 17.64
N LYS A 391 22.62 -21.90 17.54
CA LYS A 391 21.60 -21.25 16.74
C LYS A 391 22.20 -20.20 15.80
N PRO A 392 21.80 -20.16 14.55
CA PRO A 392 22.19 -19.13 13.61
C PRO A 392 21.75 -17.74 14.09
N ILE A 393 22.66 -16.77 14.03
CA ILE A 393 22.38 -15.37 14.33
C ILE A 393 22.58 -14.48 13.11
N ASP A 394 23.46 -14.90 12.17
CA ASP A 394 23.79 -14.17 10.95
C ASP A 394 24.32 -15.11 9.86
N ILE A 395 24.43 -14.62 8.62
CA ILE A 395 25.09 -15.34 7.54
C ILE A 395 26.60 -15.30 7.68
N GLY A 396 27.29 -16.33 7.20
CA GLY A 396 28.73 -16.45 7.25
C GLY A 396 29.45 -15.70 6.12
N SER A 397 30.80 -15.64 6.22
CA SER A 397 31.65 -14.93 5.26
C SER A 397 31.62 -15.56 3.86
N ASN A 398 31.63 -16.91 3.76
CA ASN A 398 31.59 -17.59 2.47
C ASN A 398 30.27 -17.33 1.73
N SER A 399 29.16 -17.19 2.48
CA SER A 399 27.87 -16.81 1.93
C SER A 399 27.88 -15.38 1.41
N LEU A 400 28.50 -14.44 2.15
CA LEU A 400 28.61 -13.04 1.73
C LEU A 400 29.46 -12.90 0.45
N ASP A 401 30.57 -13.63 0.36
CA ASP A 401 31.43 -13.62 -0.83
C ASP A 401 30.70 -14.20 -2.06
N ALA A 402 29.91 -15.26 -1.88
CA ALA A 402 29.07 -15.82 -2.93
C ALA A 402 27.97 -14.82 -3.38
N ILE A 403 27.34 -14.13 -2.43
CA ILE A 403 26.35 -13.09 -2.73
C ILE A 403 27.02 -11.92 -3.46
N ALA A 404 28.17 -11.43 -2.99
CA ALA A 404 28.92 -10.36 -3.65
C ALA A 404 29.27 -10.71 -5.11
N SER A 405 29.79 -11.91 -5.33
CA SER A 405 30.11 -12.41 -6.68
C SER A 405 28.84 -12.49 -7.57
N PHE A 406 27.73 -12.93 -7.01
CA PHE A 406 26.47 -13.05 -7.75
C PHE A 406 25.90 -11.66 -8.12
N LEU A 407 25.94 -10.69 -7.21
CA LEU A 407 25.40 -9.35 -7.39
C LEU A 407 26.31 -8.43 -8.24
N SER A 408 27.60 -8.75 -8.39
CA SER A 408 28.61 -7.88 -9.02
C SER A 408 28.28 -7.45 -10.46
N ARG A 409 27.46 -8.23 -11.18
CA ARG A 409 27.05 -7.98 -12.57
C ARG A 409 25.62 -7.48 -12.71
N CYS A 410 24.92 -7.28 -11.58
CA CYS A 410 23.53 -6.87 -11.59
C CYS A 410 23.40 -5.38 -11.92
N LYS A 411 22.37 -5.04 -12.68
CA LYS A 411 22.01 -3.65 -12.98
C LYS A 411 20.82 -3.17 -12.17
N LYS A 412 20.10 -4.11 -11.57
CA LYS A 412 19.00 -3.80 -10.65
C LYS A 412 18.97 -4.81 -9.50
N ILE A 413 18.84 -4.30 -8.29
CA ILE A 413 18.81 -5.12 -7.08
C ILE A 413 17.66 -4.63 -6.18
N LEU A 414 16.86 -5.57 -5.71
CA LEU A 414 15.90 -5.36 -4.62
C LEU A 414 16.40 -6.14 -3.40
N TRP A 415 16.65 -5.44 -2.30
CA TRP A 415 16.84 -6.10 -1.02
C TRP A 415 15.60 -5.88 -0.15
N ILE A 416 14.87 -6.95 0.18
CA ILE A 416 13.67 -6.89 0.99
C ILE A 416 13.74 -7.82 2.21
N GLY A 417 13.61 -7.25 3.41
CA GLY A 417 13.57 -7.99 4.65
C GLY A 417 14.94 -8.19 5.35
N ALA A 418 14.89 -8.71 6.57
CA ALA A 418 16.07 -8.84 7.42
C ALA A 418 16.98 -10.01 7.00
N VAL A 419 18.30 -9.78 7.07
CA VAL A 419 19.32 -10.81 6.88
C VAL A 419 19.52 -11.64 8.14
N LYS A 420 19.49 -10.99 9.30
CA LYS A 420 19.73 -11.65 10.60
C LYS A 420 18.50 -12.40 11.12
N PHE A 421 18.75 -13.37 12.00
CA PHE A 421 17.75 -14.32 12.48
C PHE A 421 17.09 -13.94 13.81
N LYS A 422 17.70 -13.00 14.56
CA LYS A 422 17.17 -12.54 15.86
C LYS A 422 17.37 -11.04 16.01
N GLN A 423 16.44 -10.37 16.67
CA GLN A 423 16.62 -9.01 17.18
C GLN A 423 17.60 -9.07 18.38
N SER A 424 18.90 -9.10 18.13
CA SER A 424 19.91 -8.84 19.14
C SER A 424 20.44 -7.43 18.94
N ASP A 425 20.81 -6.75 20.02
CA ASP A 425 21.34 -5.37 19.99
C ASP A 425 22.72 -5.27 19.32
N GLN A 426 23.37 -6.41 19.05
CA GLN A 426 24.60 -6.44 18.29
C GLN A 426 24.37 -6.19 16.80
N SER A 427 25.15 -5.28 16.22
CA SER A 427 25.13 -4.99 14.79
C SER A 427 25.33 -6.27 13.98
N SER A 428 24.38 -6.56 13.08
CA SER A 428 24.48 -7.70 12.17
C SER A 428 25.62 -7.47 11.19
N TYR A 429 26.67 -8.28 11.29
CA TYR A 429 27.80 -8.23 10.37
C TYR A 429 27.36 -8.46 8.92
N GLY A 430 26.50 -9.45 8.70
CA GLY A 430 25.99 -9.78 7.38
C GLY A 430 25.19 -8.66 6.74
N ALA A 431 24.28 -8.03 7.49
CA ALA A 431 23.51 -6.89 6.99
C ALA A 431 24.40 -5.68 6.69
N SER A 432 25.40 -5.38 7.54
CA SER A 432 26.33 -4.28 7.29
C SER A 432 27.22 -4.51 6.07
N LYS A 433 27.71 -5.74 5.89
CA LYS A 433 28.49 -6.10 4.70
C LYS A 433 27.65 -6.06 3.43
N LEU A 434 26.42 -6.57 3.46
CA LEU A 434 25.51 -6.48 2.33
C LEU A 434 25.18 -5.01 2.00
N ALA A 435 24.91 -4.18 3.01
CA ALA A 435 24.67 -2.76 2.83
C ALA A 435 25.86 -2.05 2.16
N PHE A 436 27.08 -2.34 2.61
CA PHE A 436 28.30 -1.79 2.00
C PHE A 436 28.47 -2.21 0.55
N MET A 437 28.27 -3.50 0.22
CA MET A 437 28.31 -3.99 -1.16
C MET A 437 27.28 -3.30 -2.06
N LEU A 438 26.06 -3.10 -1.55
CA LEU A 438 24.99 -2.46 -2.31
C LEU A 438 25.27 -0.97 -2.51
N ASP A 439 25.86 -0.30 -1.53
CA ASP A 439 26.32 1.08 -1.66
C ASP A 439 27.37 1.22 -2.78
N GLU A 440 28.40 0.36 -2.78
CA GLU A 440 29.39 0.34 -3.87
C GLU A 440 28.79 0.05 -5.26
N LEU A 441 27.82 -0.87 -5.33
CA LEU A 441 27.15 -1.19 -6.60
C LEU A 441 26.28 -0.02 -7.08
N SER A 442 25.60 0.70 -6.17
CA SER A 442 24.79 1.87 -6.52
C SER A 442 25.62 2.98 -7.14
N GLN A 443 26.88 3.13 -6.72
CA GLN A 443 27.83 4.10 -7.29
C GLN A 443 28.33 3.70 -8.69
N ARG A 444 28.13 2.42 -9.09
CA ARG A 444 28.53 1.87 -10.40
C ARG A 444 27.35 1.67 -11.36
N ASP A 445 26.33 2.53 -11.30
CA ASP A 445 25.14 2.49 -12.15
C ASP A 445 24.25 1.24 -11.94
N CYS A 446 24.22 0.69 -10.73
CA CYS A 446 23.26 -0.32 -10.34
C CYS A 446 22.07 0.35 -9.61
N ASP A 447 20.87 0.08 -10.08
CA ASP A 447 19.64 0.55 -9.46
C ASP A 447 19.32 -0.31 -8.24
N VAL A 448 19.45 0.23 -7.03
CA VAL A 448 19.30 -0.53 -5.78
C VAL A 448 18.14 0.03 -4.96
N THR A 449 17.16 -0.82 -4.68
CA THR A 449 16.06 -0.53 -3.75
C THR A 449 16.17 -1.42 -2.52
N VAL A 450 16.12 -0.81 -1.33
CA VAL A 450 16.20 -1.49 -0.04
C VAL A 450 14.91 -1.30 0.72
N VAL A 451 14.33 -2.41 1.19
CA VAL A 451 13.00 -2.45 1.80
C VAL A 451 13.04 -3.10 3.18
N GLY A 452 12.50 -2.40 4.17
CA GLY A 452 12.37 -2.85 5.55
C GLY A 452 13.28 -2.12 6.52
N HIS A 453 12.71 -1.83 7.69
CA HIS A 453 13.37 -0.99 8.70
C HIS A 453 14.81 -1.42 9.04
N MET A 454 15.02 -2.72 9.32
CA MET A 454 16.36 -3.25 9.65
C MET A 454 17.34 -3.14 8.48
N ALA A 455 16.89 -3.37 7.26
CA ALA A 455 17.73 -3.26 6.07
C ALA A 455 18.07 -1.79 5.78
N CYS A 456 17.10 -0.89 5.86
CA CYS A 456 17.31 0.55 5.70
C CYS A 456 18.26 1.10 6.78
N GLN A 457 18.13 0.68 8.05
CA GLN A 457 19.06 1.08 9.10
C GLN A 457 20.50 0.61 8.84
N ALA A 458 20.69 -0.62 8.34
CA ALA A 458 22.03 -1.12 8.00
C ALA A 458 22.67 -0.24 6.92
N VAL A 459 21.89 0.13 5.89
CA VAL A 459 22.36 1.02 4.82
C VAL A 459 22.64 2.43 5.36
N MET A 460 21.76 3.02 6.15
CA MET A 460 21.97 4.38 6.69
C MET A 460 23.23 4.52 7.54
N ARG A 461 23.67 3.43 8.19
CA ARG A 461 24.92 3.41 8.96
C ARG A 461 26.17 3.28 8.11
N THR A 462 26.06 2.77 6.89
CA THR A 462 27.20 2.41 6.04
C THR A 462 27.29 3.24 4.77
N LYS A 463 26.19 3.86 4.33
CA LYS A 463 26.12 4.55 3.04
C LYS A 463 27.06 5.75 2.97
N SER A 464 27.66 5.94 1.82
CA SER A 464 28.42 7.15 1.49
C SER A 464 27.48 8.31 1.12
N SER A 465 27.99 9.54 1.12
CA SER A 465 27.27 10.72 0.65
C SER A 465 26.90 10.69 -0.83
N ALA A 466 27.60 9.87 -1.64
CA ALA A 466 27.35 9.71 -3.08
C ALA A 466 26.34 8.60 -3.40
N SER A 467 25.76 7.96 -2.39
CA SER A 467 24.85 6.83 -2.55
C SER A 467 23.49 7.25 -3.13
N THR A 468 23.03 6.53 -4.15
CA THR A 468 21.74 6.75 -4.84
C THR A 468 20.70 5.66 -4.52
N LEU A 469 20.81 5.04 -3.35
CA LEU A 469 19.92 3.96 -2.90
C LEU A 469 18.51 4.44 -2.64
N ASP A 470 17.51 3.73 -3.17
CA ASP A 470 16.11 3.92 -2.81
C ASP A 470 15.79 3.17 -1.51
N LEU A 471 15.32 3.87 -0.50
CA LEU A 471 14.95 3.29 0.79
C LEU A 471 13.45 3.34 1.00
N ILE A 472 12.86 2.20 1.42
CA ILE A 472 11.46 2.06 1.82
C ILE A 472 11.41 1.35 3.16
N GLU A 473 11.18 2.05 4.26
CA GLU A 473 11.25 1.46 5.60
C GLU A 473 10.15 0.43 5.89
N ASN A 474 8.96 0.63 5.35
CA ASN A 474 7.83 -0.25 5.63
C ASN A 474 7.74 -1.44 4.66
N ALA A 475 8.26 -2.59 5.08
CA ALA A 475 8.20 -3.80 4.28
C ALA A 475 6.77 -4.37 4.14
N SER A 476 5.88 -4.15 5.12
CA SER A 476 4.52 -4.75 5.09
C SER A 476 3.71 -4.25 3.90
N THR A 477 3.74 -2.96 3.64
CA THR A 477 3.05 -2.37 2.47
C THR A 477 3.63 -2.88 1.16
N VAL A 478 4.97 -3.00 1.09
CA VAL A 478 5.63 -3.54 -0.13
C VAL A 478 5.25 -5.00 -0.35
N TRP A 479 5.23 -5.83 0.71
CA TRP A 479 4.80 -7.23 0.59
C TRP A 479 3.35 -7.35 0.11
N GLU A 480 2.42 -6.56 0.66
CA GLU A 480 1.02 -6.58 0.21
C GLU A 480 0.88 -6.11 -1.26
N PHE A 481 1.64 -5.09 -1.65
CA PHE A 481 1.68 -4.63 -3.04
C PHE A 481 2.21 -5.73 -3.99
N LEU A 482 3.31 -6.39 -3.63
CA LEU A 482 3.90 -7.48 -4.43
C LEU A 482 3.01 -8.74 -4.49
N LYS A 483 2.10 -8.94 -3.53
CA LYS A 483 1.06 -9.99 -3.59
C LYS A 483 -0.01 -9.70 -4.65
N GLY A 484 0.05 -8.56 -5.34
CA GLY A 484 -0.97 -8.09 -6.28
C GLY A 484 -2.24 -7.60 -5.60
N ARG A 485 -2.19 -7.27 -4.32
CA ARG A 485 -3.33 -6.71 -3.58
C ARG A 485 -3.41 -5.21 -3.78
N ASN A 486 -4.60 -4.73 -4.06
CA ASN A 486 -4.86 -3.31 -4.01
C ASN A 486 -4.54 -2.77 -2.61
N LEU A 487 -3.86 -1.64 -2.55
CA LEU A 487 -3.62 -0.93 -1.30
C LEU A 487 -4.85 -0.04 -0.99
N PRO A 488 -5.66 -0.35 0.04
CA PRO A 488 -6.92 0.38 0.28
C PRO A 488 -6.74 1.88 0.43
N GLY A 489 -5.68 2.32 1.13
CA GLY A 489 -5.36 3.74 1.29
C GLY A 489 -4.93 4.43 0.00
N LEU A 490 -4.49 3.67 -1.01
CA LEU A 490 -4.18 4.16 -2.35
C LEU A 490 -5.45 4.24 -3.20
N VAL A 491 -6.26 3.17 -3.17
CA VAL A 491 -7.55 3.11 -3.88
C VAL A 491 -8.47 4.25 -3.44
N ALA A 492 -8.46 4.58 -2.15
CA ALA A 492 -9.27 5.68 -1.60
C ALA A 492 -8.86 7.07 -2.13
N LEU A 493 -7.65 7.22 -2.68
CA LEU A 493 -7.17 8.45 -3.34
C LEU A 493 -7.45 8.47 -4.85
N ASP A 494 -7.93 7.34 -5.41
CA ASP A 494 -8.20 7.23 -6.84
C ASP A 494 -9.49 7.99 -7.21
N ARG A 495 -9.42 8.90 -8.17
CA ARG A 495 -10.57 9.65 -8.68
C ARG A 495 -11.63 8.77 -9.36
N ALA A 496 -11.24 7.62 -9.88
CA ALA A 496 -12.15 6.66 -10.48
C ALA A 496 -12.89 5.81 -9.42
N HIS A 497 -12.53 5.93 -8.14
CA HIS A 497 -13.23 5.23 -7.06
C HIS A 497 -14.67 5.72 -6.95
N PRO A 498 -15.67 4.85 -6.72
CA PRO A 498 -17.09 5.21 -6.63
C PRO A 498 -17.42 6.32 -5.63
N SER A 499 -16.60 6.52 -4.59
CA SER A 499 -16.73 7.61 -3.62
C SER A 499 -16.37 9.00 -4.20
N SER A 500 -15.66 9.04 -5.32
CA SER A 500 -15.24 10.27 -6.02
C SER A 500 -16.00 10.52 -7.33
N ILE A 501 -17.09 9.78 -7.57
CA ILE A 501 -17.96 10.04 -8.73
C ILE A 501 -18.61 11.40 -8.52
N ASP A 502 -18.27 12.35 -9.38
CA ASP A 502 -19.02 13.60 -9.50
C ASP A 502 -20.41 13.30 -10.05
N TRP A 503 -21.37 13.22 -9.14
CA TRP A 503 -22.78 12.98 -9.49
C TRP A 503 -23.36 14.03 -10.42
N SER A 504 -22.79 15.23 -10.48
CA SER A 504 -23.18 16.25 -11.45
C SER A 504 -22.82 15.83 -12.88
N THR A 505 -21.66 15.24 -13.08
CA THR A 505 -21.27 14.65 -14.38
C THR A 505 -22.14 13.47 -14.77
N VAL A 506 -22.46 12.57 -13.82
CA VAL A 506 -23.37 11.45 -14.06
C VAL A 506 -24.77 11.96 -14.42
N TYR A 507 -25.26 12.99 -13.73
CA TYR A 507 -26.54 13.61 -14.00
C TYR A 507 -26.59 14.27 -15.39
N LEU A 508 -25.52 14.97 -15.79
CA LEU A 508 -25.41 15.55 -17.13
C LEU A 508 -25.36 14.49 -18.24
N ILE A 509 -24.67 13.37 -18.01
CA ILE A 509 -24.67 12.24 -18.95
C ILE A 509 -26.09 11.64 -19.06
N LEU A 510 -26.76 11.42 -17.94
CA LEU A 510 -28.14 10.91 -17.93
C LEU A 510 -29.11 11.87 -18.61
N LEU A 511 -28.97 13.18 -18.40
CA LEU A 511 -29.77 14.21 -19.10
C LEU A 511 -29.50 14.22 -20.62
N SER A 512 -28.24 14.05 -21.03
CA SER A 512 -27.91 14.00 -22.47
C SER A 512 -28.47 12.75 -23.14
N LEU A 513 -28.43 11.61 -22.46
CA LEU A 513 -29.03 10.36 -22.92
C LEU A 513 -30.57 10.45 -23.00
N TRP A 514 -31.19 11.10 -22.01
CA TRP A 514 -32.63 11.32 -21.98
C TRP A 514 -33.08 12.28 -23.10
N ARG A 515 -32.29 13.32 -23.37
CA ARG A 515 -32.58 14.26 -24.47
C ARG A 515 -32.48 13.60 -25.83
N SER A 516 -31.49 12.73 -26.05
CA SER A 516 -31.36 11.98 -27.30
C SER A 516 -32.48 10.93 -27.49
N THR A 517 -33.04 10.36 -26.42
CA THR A 517 -34.20 9.48 -26.51
C THR A 517 -35.49 10.25 -26.84
N LEU A 518 -35.66 11.47 -26.33
CA LEU A 518 -36.80 12.33 -26.67
C LEU A 518 -36.75 12.85 -28.11
N GLU A 519 -35.56 13.16 -28.64
CA GLU A 519 -35.39 13.56 -30.04
C GLU A 519 -35.74 12.42 -31.00
N VAL A 520 -35.44 11.17 -30.64
CA VAL A 520 -35.81 9.98 -31.44
C VAL A 520 -37.32 9.69 -31.39
N GLU A 521 -38.01 9.97 -30.26
CA GLU A 521 -39.47 9.81 -30.17
C GLU A 521 -40.24 10.93 -30.87
N MET A 522 -39.68 12.13 -31.00
CA MET A 522 -40.33 13.24 -31.74
C MET A 522 -40.18 13.15 -33.26
N ASP A 523 -39.16 12.44 -33.76
CA ASP A 523 -39.01 12.18 -35.21
C ASP A 523 -39.90 11.02 -35.72
N CYS A 524 -40.64 10.35 -34.82
CA CYS A 524 -41.58 9.27 -35.15
C CYS A 524 -43.07 9.69 -35.11
N PHE A 525 -43.34 10.97 -34.93
CA PHE A 525 -44.67 11.57 -35.08
C PHE A 525 -44.62 12.62 -36.21
#